data_c1e277cc90897807ccb188432204b375
#
_entry.id   c1e277cc90897807ccb188432204b375
#
_cell.length_a   1.000
_cell.length_b   1.000
_cell.length_c   1.000
_cell.angle_alpha   90.00
_cell.angle_beta   90.00
_cell.angle_gamma   90.00
#
_symmetry.space_group_name_H-M   'P 1'
#
loop_
_entity.id
_entity.type
_entity.pdbx_description
1 polymer ?
#
loop_
_entity_poly.entity_id
_entity_poly.type
_entity_poly.pdbx_seq_one_letter_code
_entity_poly.pdbx_strand_id
1 'polypeptide(L)'
;MKTSAVLPIALYPWGGEYRPEAWAQASMDEENLYFKLWCREDNRDKPRYHHDNDPVCEDSCLEAFVLCYPDSPIYLNFEVNRAGAMMLQAGTERADRYCPSPDAMAGVPFPNARAFELDDGWGMEVKAPIAFIHAIYGTGAPLDTAAMRGNFYKCGSVPYREHYACWAPVSAPAPDYHRPEAFSVFW
;
A
#
# COMPACT_ATOMS: atom_id res chain seq x y z
N MET A 1 5.10 -19.30 -7.84
CA MET A 1 4.41 -18.14 -7.24
C MET A 1 3.79 -18.53 -5.92
N LYS A 2 4.07 -17.80 -4.85
CA LYS A 2 3.45 -17.95 -3.53
C LYS A 2 2.39 -16.88 -3.38
N THR A 3 1.25 -17.18 -2.76
CA THR A 3 0.11 -16.24 -2.66
C THR A 3 -0.48 -16.31 -1.26
N SER A 4 -0.76 -15.17 -0.64
CA SER A 4 -1.44 -15.08 0.65
C SER A 4 -2.91 -15.44 0.55
N ALA A 5 -3.57 -15.61 1.69
CA ALA A 5 -5.03 -15.56 1.74
C ALA A 5 -5.55 -14.18 1.30
N VAL A 6 -6.83 -14.09 0.99
CA VAL A 6 -7.51 -12.80 0.84
C VAL A 6 -7.77 -12.21 2.23
N LEU A 7 -7.34 -10.99 2.43
CA LEU A 7 -7.33 -10.29 3.70
C LEU A 7 -8.39 -9.16 3.67
N PRO A 8 -9.43 -9.19 4.53
CA PRO A 8 -10.43 -8.13 4.56
C PRO A 8 -9.87 -6.87 5.23
N ILE A 9 -9.98 -5.72 4.57
CA ILE A 9 -9.67 -4.40 5.12
C ILE A 9 -10.97 -3.88 5.76
N ALA A 10 -11.23 -4.28 7.00
CA ALA A 10 -12.56 -4.15 7.61
C ALA A 10 -12.56 -3.43 8.98
N LEU A 11 -11.40 -3.02 9.48
CA LEU A 11 -11.29 -2.31 10.75
C LEU A 11 -11.29 -0.80 10.49
N TYR A 12 -12.16 -0.08 11.18
CA TYR A 12 -12.31 1.38 11.09
C TYR A 12 -12.01 2.02 12.45
N PRO A 13 -10.73 2.09 12.87
CA PRO A 13 -10.36 2.48 14.24
C PRO A 13 -10.74 3.91 14.60
N TRP A 14 -10.90 4.79 13.62
CA TRP A 14 -11.28 6.18 13.82
C TRP A 14 -12.76 6.46 13.50
N GLY A 15 -13.57 5.42 13.31
CA GLY A 15 -15.00 5.55 13.05
C GLY A 15 -15.33 5.92 11.60
N GLY A 16 -16.33 6.78 11.42
CA GLY A 16 -16.87 7.18 10.13
C GLY A 16 -18.14 6.41 9.75
N GLU A 17 -19.04 7.09 9.01
CA GLU A 17 -20.30 6.51 8.53
C GLU A 17 -20.11 5.74 7.22
N TYR A 18 -19.27 6.26 6.34
CA TYR A 18 -18.96 5.61 5.06
C TYR A 18 -17.88 4.53 5.27
N ARG A 19 -18.23 3.29 4.95
CA ARG A 19 -17.38 2.13 5.19
C ARG A 19 -17.39 1.18 3.99
N PRO A 20 -16.67 1.50 2.91
CA PRO A 20 -16.58 0.63 1.75
C PRO A 20 -15.94 -0.71 2.12
N GLU A 21 -16.47 -1.80 1.57
CA GLU A 21 -15.83 -3.11 1.69
C GLU A 21 -14.54 -3.13 0.87
N ALA A 22 -13.44 -3.60 1.45
CA ALA A 22 -12.17 -3.68 0.75
C ALA A 22 -11.36 -4.92 1.17
N TRP A 23 -10.48 -5.36 0.28
CA TRP A 23 -9.66 -6.55 0.46
C TRP A 23 -8.28 -6.35 -0.13
N ALA A 24 -7.34 -7.14 0.37
CA ALA A 24 -5.97 -7.21 -0.12
C ALA A 24 -5.55 -8.67 -0.34
N GLN A 25 -4.64 -8.88 -1.26
CA GLN A 25 -3.92 -10.12 -1.47
C GLN A 25 -2.50 -9.81 -1.92
N ALA A 26 -1.53 -10.50 -1.34
CA ALA A 26 -0.14 -10.44 -1.77
C ALA A 26 0.26 -11.72 -2.51
N SER A 27 1.17 -11.59 -3.47
CA SER A 27 1.82 -12.73 -4.10
C SER A 27 3.28 -12.43 -4.42
N MET A 28 4.09 -13.45 -4.54
CA MET A 28 5.53 -13.33 -4.82
C MET A 28 5.99 -14.46 -5.74
N ASP A 29 6.81 -14.13 -6.71
CA ASP A 29 7.59 -15.07 -7.51
C ASP A 29 9.11 -14.85 -7.27
N GLU A 30 9.95 -15.35 -8.13
CA GLU A 30 11.41 -15.25 -8.00
C GLU A 30 11.93 -13.82 -8.25
N GLU A 31 11.16 -12.99 -8.96
CA GLU A 31 11.59 -11.67 -9.40
C GLU A 31 10.84 -10.52 -8.74
N ASN A 32 9.57 -10.75 -8.33
CA ASN A 32 8.68 -9.67 -7.94
C ASN A 32 7.81 -10.01 -6.73
N LEU A 33 7.52 -8.99 -5.93
CA LEU A 33 6.47 -8.94 -4.95
C LEU A 33 5.28 -8.17 -5.55
N TYR A 34 4.08 -8.72 -5.39
CA TYR A 34 2.86 -8.13 -5.93
C TYR A 34 1.85 -7.86 -4.82
N PHE A 35 1.14 -6.75 -4.94
CA PHE A 35 -0.01 -6.42 -4.11
C PHE A 35 -1.21 -6.18 -5.01
N LYS A 36 -2.31 -6.87 -4.73
CA LYS A 36 -3.61 -6.64 -5.36
C LYS A 36 -4.59 -6.24 -4.28
N LEU A 37 -5.13 -5.03 -4.39
CA LEU A 37 -6.16 -4.52 -3.49
C LEU A 37 -7.39 -4.14 -4.31
N TRP A 38 -8.58 -4.30 -3.73
CA TRP A 38 -9.81 -3.90 -4.39
C TRP A 38 -10.88 -3.52 -3.36
N CYS A 39 -11.85 -2.73 -3.79
CA CYS A 39 -12.93 -2.28 -2.94
C CYS A 39 -14.26 -2.19 -3.73
N ARG A 40 -15.37 -2.26 -3.00
CA ARG A 40 -16.70 -1.89 -3.50
C ARG A 40 -16.96 -0.44 -3.22
N GLU A 41 -16.87 0.37 -4.24
CA GLU A 41 -17.03 1.82 -4.15
C GLU A 41 -17.48 2.38 -5.49
N ASP A 42 -18.56 3.16 -5.50
CA ASP A 42 -19.02 3.80 -6.72
C ASP A 42 -18.01 4.84 -7.26
N ASN A 43 -18.17 5.22 -8.53
CA ASN A 43 -17.30 6.18 -9.21
C ASN A 43 -17.87 7.62 -9.11
N ARG A 44 -18.42 7.99 -7.95
CA ARG A 44 -19.01 9.32 -7.72
C ARG A 44 -17.94 10.39 -7.63
N ASP A 45 -16.85 10.09 -6.93
CA ASP A 45 -15.74 11.00 -6.74
C ASP A 45 -14.65 10.73 -7.78
N LYS A 46 -14.39 11.69 -8.64
CA LYS A 46 -13.33 11.58 -9.63
C LYS A 46 -11.99 11.85 -8.96
N PRO A 47 -10.94 11.08 -9.30
CA PRO A 47 -9.59 11.38 -8.84
C PRO A 47 -9.16 12.81 -9.23
N ARG A 48 -8.52 13.50 -8.31
CA ARG A 48 -7.92 14.83 -8.50
C ARG A 48 -6.48 14.76 -8.95
N TYR A 49 -5.80 13.70 -8.55
CA TYR A 49 -4.37 13.49 -8.76
C TYR A 49 -4.14 12.45 -9.85
N HIS A 50 -3.21 12.74 -10.76
CA HIS A 50 -2.99 11.93 -11.96
C HIS A 50 -1.51 11.61 -12.23
N HIS A 51 -0.60 12.11 -11.38
CA HIS A 51 0.83 11.87 -11.52
C HIS A 51 1.38 11.12 -10.32
N ASP A 52 2.40 10.30 -10.56
CA ASP A 52 3.09 9.61 -9.48
C ASP A 52 3.72 10.63 -8.51
N ASN A 53 3.70 10.25 -7.23
CA ASN A 53 4.09 11.07 -6.08
C ASN A 53 3.21 12.32 -5.81
N ASP A 54 2.10 12.49 -6.50
CA ASP A 54 1.03 13.38 -6.04
C ASP A 54 0.45 12.87 -4.70
N PRO A 55 -0.25 13.70 -3.91
CA PRO A 55 -0.86 13.28 -2.64
C PRO A 55 -2.13 12.43 -2.87
N VAL A 56 -1.96 11.26 -3.48
CA VAL A 56 -3.04 10.35 -3.93
C VAL A 56 -3.93 9.85 -2.78
N CYS A 57 -3.43 9.87 -1.53
CA CYS A 57 -4.21 9.53 -0.33
C CYS A 57 -5.33 10.53 -0.02
N GLU A 58 -5.33 11.71 -0.63
CA GLU A 58 -6.44 12.66 -0.54
C GLU A 58 -7.61 12.30 -1.47
N ASP A 59 -7.40 11.42 -2.44
CA ASP A 59 -8.45 10.79 -3.23
C ASP A 59 -8.96 9.51 -2.54
N SER A 60 -9.90 8.80 -3.17
CA SER A 60 -10.15 7.40 -2.83
C SER A 60 -8.88 6.60 -3.15
N CYS A 61 -8.28 5.98 -2.14
CA CYS A 61 -6.98 5.35 -2.22
C CYS A 61 -6.97 3.94 -1.61
N LEU A 62 -6.19 3.05 -2.20
CA LEU A 62 -5.85 1.74 -1.67
C LEU A 62 -4.35 1.70 -1.42
N GLU A 63 -3.93 1.15 -0.26
CA GLU A 63 -2.54 1.28 0.16
C GLU A 63 -1.99 -0.04 0.69
N ALA A 64 -0.75 -0.36 0.33
CA ALA A 64 0.01 -1.48 0.85
C ALA A 64 1.31 -0.98 1.49
N PHE A 65 1.43 -1.16 2.81
CA PHE A 65 2.64 -0.82 3.55
C PHE A 65 3.32 -2.12 3.96
N VAL A 66 4.62 -2.24 3.67
CA VAL A 66 5.36 -3.48 3.90
C VAL A 66 6.75 -3.24 4.47
N LEU A 67 7.08 -4.00 5.49
CA LEU A 67 8.40 -4.14 6.07
C LEU A 67 8.94 -5.50 5.60
N CYS A 68 9.84 -5.45 4.60
CA CYS A 68 10.32 -6.66 3.92
C CYS A 68 11.35 -7.44 4.73
N TYR A 69 12.12 -6.76 5.57
CA TYR A 69 13.14 -7.36 6.43
C TYR A 69 12.90 -6.95 7.88
N PRO A 70 12.59 -7.88 8.79
CA PRO A 70 12.19 -7.55 10.17
C PRO A 70 13.30 -6.89 10.98
N ASP A 71 14.57 -7.11 10.61
CA ASP A 71 15.74 -6.52 11.28
C ASP A 71 16.03 -5.09 10.78
N SER A 72 15.32 -4.60 9.77
CA SER A 72 15.41 -3.23 9.28
C SER A 72 14.17 -2.45 9.75
N PRO A 73 14.32 -1.20 10.20
CA PRO A 73 13.19 -0.35 10.54
C PRO A 73 12.49 0.22 9.30
N ILE A 74 13.10 0.11 8.11
CA ILE A 74 12.58 0.70 6.88
C ILE A 74 11.36 -0.07 6.39
N TYR A 75 10.25 0.63 6.13
CA TYR A 75 9.11 0.11 5.39
C TYR A 75 8.93 0.84 4.06
N LEU A 76 8.26 0.18 3.14
CA LEU A 76 7.80 0.75 1.88
C LEU A 76 6.30 1.00 1.96
N ASN A 77 5.82 2.13 1.45
CA ASN A 77 4.40 2.36 1.24
C ASN A 77 4.11 2.60 -0.25
N PHE A 78 3.11 1.88 -0.73
CA PHE A 78 2.55 1.99 -2.07
C PHE A 78 1.10 2.44 -1.91
N GLU A 79 0.80 3.66 -2.32
CA GLU A 79 -0.53 4.27 -2.23
C GLU A 79 -0.99 4.54 -3.65
N VAL A 80 -2.15 4.02 -4.05
CA VAL A 80 -2.65 4.12 -5.42
C VAL A 80 -4.10 4.59 -5.42
N ASN A 81 -4.40 5.63 -6.18
CA ASN A 81 -5.75 6.10 -6.38
C ASN A 81 -6.42 5.43 -7.61
N ARG A 82 -7.70 5.70 -7.83
CA ARG A 82 -8.47 5.12 -8.93
C ARG A 82 -7.99 5.55 -10.32
N ALA A 83 -7.22 6.65 -10.46
CA ALA A 83 -6.57 7.03 -11.71
C ALA A 83 -5.33 6.17 -12.02
N GLY A 84 -4.83 5.40 -11.06
CA GLY A 84 -3.62 4.60 -11.19
C GLY A 84 -2.35 5.38 -10.87
N ALA A 85 -2.45 6.63 -10.42
CA ALA A 85 -1.30 7.38 -9.90
C ALA A 85 -0.83 6.75 -8.58
N MET A 86 0.47 6.59 -8.42
CA MET A 86 1.08 5.93 -7.28
C MET A 86 2.01 6.88 -6.52
N MET A 87 1.80 7.00 -5.20
CA MET A 87 2.83 7.49 -4.28
C MET A 87 3.62 6.30 -3.76
N LEU A 88 4.93 6.33 -3.98
CA LEU A 88 5.88 5.35 -3.46
C LEU A 88 6.87 6.04 -2.54
N GLN A 89 6.92 5.60 -1.28
CA GLN A 89 7.88 6.13 -0.32
C GLN A 89 8.57 5.01 0.46
N ALA A 90 9.72 5.34 1.02
CA ALA A 90 10.48 4.51 1.95
C ALA A 90 10.88 5.34 3.17
N GLY A 91 10.87 4.75 4.36
CA GLY A 91 11.26 5.43 5.59
C GLY A 91 11.03 4.56 6.81
N THR A 92 11.30 5.09 7.99
CA THR A 92 11.14 4.39 9.27
C THR A 92 9.93 4.90 10.06
N GLU A 93 9.51 6.13 9.78
CA GLU A 93 8.36 6.79 10.38
C GLU A 93 7.75 7.81 9.40
N ARG A 94 6.62 8.41 9.76
CA ARG A 94 5.93 9.41 8.92
C ARG A 94 6.84 10.57 8.49
N ALA A 95 7.73 11.04 9.37
CA ALA A 95 8.51 12.27 9.17
C ALA A 95 9.77 12.09 8.31
N ASP A 96 10.33 10.88 8.23
CA ASP A 96 11.61 10.61 7.55
C ASP A 96 11.46 9.95 6.18
N ARG A 97 10.22 9.80 5.70
CA ARG A 97 9.95 9.17 4.40
C ARG A 97 10.48 10.01 3.23
N TYR A 98 11.00 9.33 2.26
CA TYR A 98 11.41 9.90 0.99
C TYR A 98 10.82 9.13 -0.18
N CYS A 99 10.68 9.78 -1.34
CA CYS A 99 10.27 9.15 -2.58
C CYS A 99 11.52 8.62 -3.30
N PRO A 100 11.71 7.29 -3.43
CA PRO A 100 12.74 6.74 -4.32
C PRO A 100 12.55 7.28 -5.74
N SER A 101 13.63 7.58 -6.43
CA SER A 101 13.60 8.11 -7.79
C SER A 101 14.22 7.10 -8.76
N PRO A 102 13.61 6.84 -9.94
CA PRO A 102 14.22 6.01 -10.97
C PRO A 102 15.60 6.50 -11.39
N ASP A 103 15.82 7.82 -11.44
CA ASP A 103 17.10 8.42 -11.81
C ASP A 103 18.18 8.13 -10.77
N ALA A 104 17.83 8.21 -9.48
CA ALA A 104 18.75 7.89 -8.39
C ALA A 104 19.06 6.38 -8.28
N MET A 105 18.20 5.55 -8.83
CA MET A 105 18.30 4.08 -8.84
C MET A 105 18.58 3.53 -10.24
N ALA A 106 19.40 4.25 -11.03
CA ALA A 106 19.70 3.91 -12.41
C ALA A 106 20.13 2.44 -12.58
N GLY A 107 19.47 1.73 -13.49
CA GLY A 107 19.71 0.31 -13.77
C GLY A 107 18.97 -0.67 -12.86
N VAL A 108 18.23 -0.20 -11.86
CA VAL A 108 17.36 -1.03 -11.02
C VAL A 108 15.93 -0.99 -11.58
N PRO A 109 15.28 -2.15 -11.85
CA PRO A 109 13.88 -2.17 -12.24
C PRO A 109 13.02 -1.47 -11.18
N PHE A 110 12.15 -0.54 -11.59
CA PHE A 110 11.36 0.29 -10.68
C PHE A 110 9.94 -0.27 -10.51
N PRO A 111 9.31 -0.14 -9.33
CA PRO A 111 7.93 -0.52 -9.11
C PRO A 111 6.97 0.21 -10.04
N ASN A 112 5.89 -0.46 -10.38
CA ASN A 112 4.79 0.15 -11.13
C ASN A 112 3.44 -0.28 -10.55
N ALA A 113 2.44 0.55 -10.79
CA ALA A 113 1.07 0.29 -10.39
C ALA A 113 0.11 0.44 -11.56
N ARG A 114 -1.05 -0.19 -11.45
CA ARG A 114 -2.19 0.06 -12.31
C ARG A 114 -3.49 -0.02 -11.51
N ALA A 115 -4.44 0.83 -11.84
CA ALA A 115 -5.81 0.69 -11.38
C ALA A 115 -6.62 -0.15 -12.39
N PHE A 116 -7.70 -0.78 -11.92
CA PHE A 116 -8.66 -1.50 -12.74
C PHE A 116 -10.08 -1.30 -12.20
N GLU A 117 -11.05 -1.29 -13.11
CA GLU A 117 -12.46 -1.16 -12.75
C GLU A 117 -13.08 -2.54 -12.47
N LEU A 118 -14.07 -2.55 -11.59
CA LEU A 118 -14.98 -3.66 -11.29
C LEU A 118 -16.41 -3.19 -11.52
N ASP A 119 -17.36 -4.12 -11.65
CA ASP A 119 -18.78 -3.80 -11.86
C ASP A 119 -19.36 -2.96 -10.69
N ASP A 120 -18.89 -3.21 -9.47
CA ASP A 120 -19.35 -2.56 -8.24
C ASP A 120 -18.22 -1.81 -7.49
N GLY A 121 -17.08 -1.53 -8.14
CA GLY A 121 -15.95 -0.89 -7.48
C GLY A 121 -14.71 -0.72 -8.36
N TRP A 122 -13.56 -0.76 -7.72
CA TRP A 122 -12.28 -0.65 -8.40
C TRP A 122 -11.18 -1.34 -7.60
N GLY A 123 -10.02 -1.50 -8.20
CA GLY A 123 -8.87 -2.05 -7.52
C GLY A 123 -7.56 -1.54 -8.08
N MET A 124 -6.48 -1.93 -7.42
CA MET A 124 -5.12 -1.67 -7.85
C MET A 124 -4.29 -2.95 -7.88
N GLU A 125 -3.28 -2.96 -8.73
CA GLU A 125 -2.18 -3.92 -8.68
C GLU A 125 -0.86 -3.16 -8.67
N VAL A 126 0.01 -3.51 -7.73
CA VAL A 126 1.39 -3.06 -7.65
C VAL A 126 2.30 -4.24 -7.97
N LYS A 127 3.28 -4.02 -8.83
CA LYS A 127 4.42 -4.92 -9.07
C LYS A 127 5.67 -4.25 -8.53
N ALA A 128 6.27 -4.83 -7.49
CA ALA A 128 7.51 -4.37 -6.88
C ALA A 128 8.65 -5.37 -7.16
N PRO A 129 9.61 -5.04 -8.05
CA PRO A 129 10.76 -5.90 -8.32
C PRO A 129 11.57 -6.17 -7.04
N ILE A 130 11.97 -7.42 -6.81
CA ILE A 130 12.82 -7.79 -5.66
C ILE A 130 14.17 -7.06 -5.73
N ALA A 131 14.68 -6.83 -6.93
CA ALA A 131 15.89 -6.03 -7.12
C ALA A 131 15.75 -4.58 -6.59
N PHE A 132 14.57 -3.96 -6.74
CA PHE A 132 14.27 -2.65 -6.14
C PHE A 132 14.28 -2.74 -4.61
N ILE A 133 13.61 -3.75 -4.05
CA ILE A 133 13.57 -3.97 -2.60
C ILE A 133 15.01 -4.16 -2.08
N HIS A 134 15.81 -4.99 -2.72
CA HIS A 134 17.21 -5.19 -2.36
C HIS A 134 18.01 -3.87 -2.36
N ALA A 135 17.81 -3.03 -3.35
CA ALA A 135 18.50 -1.75 -3.45
C ALA A 135 18.09 -0.78 -2.31
N ILE A 136 16.79 -0.71 -1.97
CA ILE A 136 16.32 0.12 -0.84
C ILE A 136 16.92 -0.34 0.50
N TYR A 137 16.96 -1.65 0.73
CA TYR A 137 17.46 -2.21 1.99
C TYR A 137 18.99 -2.41 2.03
N GLY A 138 19.69 -2.19 0.92
CA GLY A 138 21.14 -2.38 0.83
C GLY A 138 21.58 -3.83 1.02
N THR A 139 20.73 -4.82 0.65
CA THR A 139 20.98 -6.24 0.85
C THR A 139 20.51 -7.06 -0.34
N GLY A 140 21.14 -8.21 -0.60
CA GLY A 140 20.68 -9.22 -1.54
C GLY A 140 20.11 -10.48 -0.87
N ALA A 141 19.78 -10.40 0.42
CA ALA A 141 19.22 -11.54 1.15
C ALA A 141 17.84 -11.91 0.60
N PRO A 142 17.50 -13.21 0.48
CA PRO A 142 16.17 -13.63 0.05
C PRO A 142 15.07 -13.08 0.96
N LEU A 143 13.94 -12.72 0.37
CA LEU A 143 12.76 -12.32 1.12
C LEU A 143 12.14 -13.55 1.80
N ASP A 144 11.91 -13.44 3.11
CA ASP A 144 11.20 -14.46 3.88
C ASP A 144 9.75 -14.05 4.12
N THR A 145 8.82 -14.66 3.41
CA THR A 145 7.40 -14.39 3.56
C THR A 145 6.87 -14.66 4.97
N ALA A 146 7.47 -15.58 5.73
CA ALA A 146 7.06 -15.84 7.10
C ALA A 146 7.51 -14.74 8.08
N ALA A 147 8.51 -13.94 7.70
CA ALA A 147 9.03 -12.83 8.50
C ALA A 147 8.53 -11.45 8.06
N MET A 148 8.11 -11.30 6.78
CA MET A 148 7.58 -10.06 6.26
C MET A 148 6.33 -9.61 7.02
N ARG A 149 6.27 -8.32 7.33
CA ARG A 149 5.12 -7.70 7.98
C ARG A 149 4.59 -6.55 7.15
N GLY A 150 3.33 -6.25 7.31
CA GLY A 150 2.70 -5.14 6.63
C GLY A 150 1.31 -4.84 7.14
N ASN A 151 0.70 -3.85 6.54
CA ASN A 151 -0.71 -3.58 6.71
C ASN A 151 -1.28 -3.06 5.39
N PHE A 152 -2.57 -3.21 5.22
CA PHE A 152 -3.30 -2.80 4.03
C PHE A 152 -4.42 -1.86 4.41
N TYR A 153 -4.62 -0.83 3.60
CA TYR A 153 -5.50 0.27 3.94
C TYR A 153 -6.43 0.64 2.79
N LYS A 154 -7.57 1.19 3.17
CA LYS A 154 -8.49 1.88 2.28
C LYS A 154 -8.84 3.21 2.91
N CYS A 155 -8.59 4.29 2.19
CA CYS A 155 -8.93 5.63 2.66
C CYS A 155 -9.57 6.51 1.60
N GLY A 156 -10.05 7.66 2.02
CA GLY A 156 -10.50 8.76 1.20
C GLY A 156 -10.81 9.98 2.06
N SER A 157 -10.35 11.15 1.63
CA SER A 157 -10.45 12.41 2.37
C SER A 157 -11.56 13.34 1.88
N VAL A 158 -12.48 12.84 1.03
CA VAL A 158 -13.65 13.64 0.62
C VAL A 158 -14.58 13.78 1.83
N PRO A 159 -14.89 15.00 2.32
CA PRO A 159 -15.51 15.20 3.63
C PRO A 159 -16.80 14.43 3.89
N TYR A 160 -17.67 14.29 2.89
CA TYR A 160 -18.93 13.55 3.05
C TYR A 160 -18.79 12.03 2.93
N ARG A 161 -17.60 11.54 2.63
CA ARG A 161 -17.23 10.12 2.51
C ARG A 161 -15.88 9.82 3.13
N GLU A 162 -15.42 10.67 4.04
CA GLU A 162 -14.16 10.46 4.74
C GLU A 162 -14.16 9.11 5.46
N HIS A 163 -13.12 8.32 5.23
CA HIS A 163 -12.98 6.99 5.81
C HIS A 163 -11.54 6.55 5.87
N TYR A 164 -11.23 5.77 6.91
CA TYR A 164 -9.90 5.23 7.16
C TYR A 164 -10.01 3.80 7.67
N ALA A 165 -9.81 2.83 6.77
CA ALA A 165 -9.86 1.40 7.09
C ALA A 165 -8.48 0.76 7.08
N CYS A 166 -8.29 -0.27 7.90
CA CYS A 166 -7.09 -1.10 7.94
C CYS A 166 -7.44 -2.59 8.02
N TRP A 167 -6.49 -3.44 7.59
CA TRP A 167 -6.59 -4.88 7.76
C TRP A 167 -6.17 -5.31 9.17
N ALA A 168 -4.97 -4.94 9.61
CA ALA A 168 -4.50 -5.20 10.97
C ALA A 168 -4.79 -3.99 11.88
N PRO A 169 -5.08 -4.21 13.17
CA PRO A 169 -5.46 -3.14 14.09
C PRO A 169 -4.37 -2.06 14.20
N VAL A 170 -4.78 -0.80 14.09
CA VAL A 170 -3.93 0.37 14.33
C VAL A 170 -4.48 1.11 15.55
N SER A 171 -3.60 1.41 16.50
CA SER A 171 -3.94 2.19 17.71
C SER A 171 -3.24 3.55 17.64
N ALA A 172 -4.00 4.58 17.27
CA ALA A 172 -3.54 5.96 17.24
C ALA A 172 -4.72 6.90 17.53
N PRO A 173 -4.49 8.07 18.16
CA PRO A 173 -5.56 9.00 18.55
C PRO A 173 -6.24 9.68 17.34
N ALA A 174 -5.59 9.71 16.18
CA ALA A 174 -6.08 10.25 14.92
C ALA A 174 -5.62 9.36 13.76
N PRO A 175 -6.21 9.45 12.54
CA PRO A 175 -5.81 8.66 11.39
C PRO A 175 -4.32 8.76 11.08
N ASP A 176 -3.62 7.65 11.26
CA ASP A 176 -2.20 7.53 11.02
C ASP A 176 -1.83 6.07 10.69
N TYR A 177 -1.53 5.80 9.42
CA TYR A 177 -1.13 4.49 8.92
C TYR A 177 0.38 4.21 9.04
N HIS A 178 1.19 5.27 9.28
CA HIS A 178 2.64 5.16 9.36
C HIS A 178 3.08 4.66 10.74
N ARG A 179 2.60 3.47 11.08
CA ARG A 179 2.75 2.78 12.38
C ARG A 179 3.31 1.38 12.16
N PRO A 180 4.62 1.22 11.87
CA PRO A 180 5.19 -0.10 11.60
C PRO A 180 5.04 -1.09 12.76
N GLU A 181 4.85 -0.60 13.99
CA GLU A 181 4.51 -1.44 15.16
C GLU A 181 3.14 -2.14 15.05
N ALA A 182 2.25 -1.63 14.19
CA ALA A 182 0.94 -2.22 13.89
C ALA A 182 0.97 -3.17 12.68
N PHE A 183 2.12 -3.41 12.08
CA PHE A 183 2.25 -4.33 10.95
C PHE A 183 2.20 -5.78 11.42
N SER A 184 1.47 -6.60 10.69
CA SER A 184 1.28 -8.02 10.98
C SER A 184 1.80 -8.89 9.83
N VAL A 185 2.10 -10.16 10.12
CA VAL A 185 2.42 -11.15 9.08
C VAL A 185 1.17 -11.39 8.25
N PHE A 186 1.30 -11.34 6.93
CA PHE A 186 0.14 -11.38 5.99
C PHE A 186 0.18 -12.55 4.99
N TRP A 187 1.13 -13.51 5.18
CA TRP A 187 1.27 -14.70 4.34
C TRP A 187 0.63 -15.95 4.93
#